data_a199f69307268ec1c33f323dc2d95646
#
_entry.id   a199f69307268ec1c33f323dc2d95646
#
_cell.length_a   1.000
_cell.length_b   1.000
_cell.length_c   1.000
_cell.angle_alpha   90.00
_cell.angle_beta   90.00
_cell.angle_gamma   90.00
#
_symmetry.space_group_name_H-M   'P 1'
#
loop_
_entity.id
_entity.type
_entity.pdbx_description
1 polymer ?
#
loop_
_entity_poly.entity_id
_entity_poly.type
_entity_poly.pdbx_seq_one_letter_code
_entity_poly.pdbx_strand_id
1 'polypeptide(L)'
;ELARVKSAQASILRAKRNLERTRIVAPYDALIDSRNIGLSSFVGVGSNIGKLLSTELAVIRLPIADNELQFLIAEGKNAQVKLQGMYAGKKTQWHARIARSEGVIDSKSRMSYLVAEINDPYNLNIEKERAPLRFGSYINASIIGIELAKVSMVKRYLVENGRVAILDKSSKLHYVDVDIIRQNGKKVIVGEGLFEGDQIITSALDYPIDGMKLSVISDQSEMASNELDKSPQETQVVQHSMASEE
;
A
#
# COMPACT_ATOMS: atom_id res chain seq x y z
N GLU A 1 -6.93 35.52 58.89
CA GLU A 1 -8.23 35.11 58.21
C GLU A 1 -8.04 34.89 56.73
N LEU A 2 -7.38 35.70 55.95
CA LEU A 2 -7.12 35.52 54.52
C LEU A 2 -6.43 34.18 54.19
N ALA A 3 -5.47 33.72 55.00
CA ALA A 3 -4.80 32.43 54.83
C ALA A 3 -5.75 31.25 55.03
N ARG A 4 -6.69 31.33 55.97
CA ARG A 4 -7.72 30.31 56.20
C ARG A 4 -8.69 30.22 55.07
N VAL A 5 -9.11 31.35 54.48
CA VAL A 5 -9.99 31.38 53.32
C VAL A 5 -9.29 30.74 52.09
N LYS A 6 -8.03 31.09 51.84
CA LYS A 6 -7.24 30.46 50.76
C LYS A 6 -7.05 28.97 50.97
N SER A 7 -6.81 28.50 52.16
CA SER A 7 -6.68 27.08 52.49
C SER A 7 -7.98 26.34 52.28
N ALA A 8 -9.12 26.91 52.73
CA ALA A 8 -10.44 26.32 52.47
C ALA A 8 -10.78 26.25 50.99
N GLN A 9 -10.51 27.31 50.22
CA GLN A 9 -10.67 27.32 48.76
C GLN A 9 -9.82 26.25 48.07
N ALA A 10 -8.55 26.07 48.47
CA ALA A 10 -7.68 25.02 47.93
C ALA A 10 -8.24 23.59 48.23
N SER A 11 -8.82 23.39 49.43
CA SER A 11 -9.42 22.13 49.85
C SER A 11 -10.67 21.81 49.00
N ILE A 12 -11.54 22.80 48.75
CA ILE A 12 -12.69 22.67 47.85
C ILE A 12 -12.24 22.33 46.42
N LEU A 13 -11.21 23.00 45.92
CA LEU A 13 -10.70 22.75 44.56
C LEU A 13 -10.13 21.32 44.44
N ARG A 14 -9.45 20.82 45.47
CA ARG A 14 -8.98 19.41 45.51
C ARG A 14 -10.13 18.44 45.52
N ALA A 15 -11.15 18.68 46.35
CA ALA A 15 -12.33 17.82 46.41
C ALA A 15 -13.08 17.78 45.06
N LYS A 16 -13.26 18.92 44.39
CA LYS A 16 -13.82 19.00 43.05
C LYS A 16 -13.03 18.18 42.04
N ARG A 17 -11.72 18.36 41.98
CA ARG A 17 -10.85 17.58 41.06
C ARG A 17 -10.93 16.07 41.33
N ASN A 18 -11.00 15.68 42.58
CA ASN A 18 -11.14 14.26 42.94
C ASN A 18 -12.49 13.69 42.50
N LEU A 19 -13.57 14.47 42.63
CA LEU A 19 -14.89 14.09 42.12
C LEU A 19 -14.89 14.01 40.56
N GLU A 20 -14.31 14.97 39.87
CA GLU A 20 -14.17 14.92 38.40
C GLU A 20 -13.42 13.69 37.93
N ARG A 21 -12.39 13.26 38.64
CA ARG A 21 -11.60 12.06 38.30
C ARG A 21 -12.38 10.73 38.51
N THR A 22 -13.51 10.75 39.22
CA THR A 22 -14.36 9.55 39.33
C THR A 22 -15.15 9.28 38.05
N ARG A 23 -15.28 10.28 37.18
CA ARG A 23 -15.94 10.15 35.89
C ARG A 23 -14.89 10.15 34.78
N ILE A 24 -14.63 8.97 34.20
CA ILE A 24 -13.70 8.81 33.10
C ILE A 24 -14.51 8.88 31.81
N VAL A 25 -14.13 9.81 30.93
CA VAL A 25 -14.75 9.99 29.61
C VAL A 25 -13.70 9.87 28.52
N ALA A 26 -14.11 9.38 27.35
CA ALA A 26 -13.25 9.38 26.17
C ALA A 26 -12.93 10.83 25.75
N PRO A 27 -11.66 11.17 25.47
CA PRO A 27 -11.28 12.54 25.06
C PRO A 27 -11.58 12.83 23.59
N TYR A 28 -11.95 11.82 22.81
CA TYR A 28 -12.26 11.87 21.38
C TYR A 28 -13.25 10.76 21.02
N ASP A 29 -13.81 10.80 19.83
CA ASP A 29 -14.67 9.75 19.30
C ASP A 29 -13.85 8.49 19.06
N ALA A 30 -14.24 7.40 19.69
CA ALA A 30 -13.45 6.17 19.72
C ALA A 30 -14.30 4.91 19.77
N LEU A 31 -13.71 3.86 19.24
CA LEU A 31 -14.17 2.49 19.42
C LEU A 31 -13.50 1.86 20.66
N ILE A 32 -14.25 1.18 21.49
CA ILE A 32 -13.69 0.43 22.61
C ILE A 32 -13.11 -0.88 22.08
N ASP A 33 -11.80 -1.02 22.12
CA ASP A 33 -11.09 -2.24 21.71
C ASP A 33 -11.16 -3.31 22.81
N SER A 34 -10.87 -2.90 24.05
CA SER A 34 -10.92 -3.81 25.19
C SER A 34 -11.32 -3.09 26.47
N ARG A 35 -11.96 -3.84 27.35
CA ARG A 35 -12.32 -3.44 28.71
C ARG A 35 -11.62 -4.36 29.70
N ASN A 36 -10.80 -3.79 30.57
CA ASN A 36 -9.98 -4.54 31.53
C ASN A 36 -10.55 -4.53 32.96
N ILE A 37 -11.71 -3.90 33.16
CA ILE A 37 -12.37 -3.77 34.47
C ILE A 37 -13.80 -4.28 34.40
N GLY A 38 -14.29 -4.83 35.50
CA GLY A 38 -15.66 -5.26 35.67
C GLY A 38 -16.43 -4.39 36.68
N LEU A 39 -17.71 -4.67 36.84
CA LEU A 39 -18.49 -4.10 37.94
C LEU A 39 -17.87 -4.52 39.28
N SER A 40 -17.87 -3.60 40.25
CA SER A 40 -17.28 -3.79 41.59
C SER A 40 -15.75 -3.95 41.59
N SER A 41 -15.06 -3.76 40.51
CA SER A 41 -13.59 -3.74 40.50
C SER A 41 -13.06 -2.49 41.17
N PHE A 42 -12.06 -2.63 42.02
CA PHE A 42 -11.33 -1.48 42.54
C PHE A 42 -10.39 -0.91 41.49
N VAL A 43 -10.47 0.39 41.26
CA VAL A 43 -9.64 1.12 40.30
C VAL A 43 -8.82 2.17 41.04
N GLY A 44 -7.52 2.00 41.03
CA GLY A 44 -6.58 2.97 41.61
C GLY A 44 -5.98 3.88 40.52
N VAL A 45 -5.19 4.85 40.96
CA VAL A 45 -4.43 5.73 40.08
C VAL A 45 -3.42 4.88 39.29
N GLY A 46 -3.43 5.03 37.94
CA GLY A 46 -2.58 4.25 37.05
C GLY A 46 -3.14 2.90 36.61
N SER A 47 -4.35 2.49 37.08
CA SER A 47 -4.98 1.27 36.60
C SER A 47 -5.35 1.39 35.10
N ASN A 48 -5.01 0.35 34.33
CA ASN A 48 -5.45 0.24 32.95
C ASN A 48 -6.90 -0.24 32.91
N ILE A 49 -7.82 0.65 32.53
CA ILE A 49 -9.26 0.37 32.50
C ILE A 49 -9.75 -0.18 31.17
N GLY A 50 -9.00 0.04 30.09
CA GLY A 50 -9.35 -0.41 28.75
C GLY A 50 -8.52 0.27 27.68
N LYS A 51 -8.79 -0.06 26.42
CA LYS A 51 -8.13 0.51 25.24
C LYS A 51 -9.16 1.09 24.29
N LEU A 52 -8.89 2.29 23.85
CA LEU A 52 -9.69 3.02 22.87
C LEU A 52 -8.93 3.14 21.56
N LEU A 53 -9.63 3.02 20.44
CA LEU A 53 -9.13 3.24 19.10
C LEU A 53 -9.86 4.46 18.53
N SER A 54 -9.12 5.49 18.08
CA SER A 54 -9.71 6.67 17.47
C SER A 54 -10.47 6.30 16.20
N THR A 55 -11.64 6.87 16.03
CA THR A 55 -12.42 6.75 14.79
C THR A 55 -12.23 7.91 13.84
N GLU A 56 -11.57 8.99 14.29
CA GLU A 56 -11.31 10.19 13.47
C GLU A 56 -10.14 9.99 12.53
N LEU A 57 -9.06 9.37 13.03
CA LEU A 57 -7.80 9.23 12.32
C LEU A 57 -7.18 7.85 12.55
N ALA A 58 -6.79 7.18 11.47
CA ALA A 58 -5.93 6.02 11.54
C ALA A 58 -4.54 6.34 10.98
N VAL A 59 -3.53 5.81 11.66
CA VAL A 59 -2.13 5.95 11.30
C VAL A 59 -1.60 4.61 10.81
N ILE A 60 -0.94 4.63 9.66
CA ILE A 60 -0.38 3.44 9.02
C ILE A 60 1.12 3.65 8.86
N ARG A 61 1.89 2.77 9.46
CA ARG A 61 3.35 2.78 9.40
C ARG A 61 3.80 1.93 8.22
N LEU A 62 4.41 2.55 7.21
CA LEU A 62 4.80 1.92 5.95
C LEU A 62 6.32 1.77 5.90
N PRO A 63 6.85 0.53 5.90
CA PRO A 63 8.26 0.30 5.69
C PRO A 63 8.64 0.56 4.22
N ILE A 64 9.69 1.32 4.00
CA ILE A 64 10.25 1.59 2.69
C ILE A 64 11.77 1.38 2.73
N ALA A 65 12.31 0.76 1.69
CA ALA A 65 13.76 0.63 1.58
C ALA A 65 14.38 2.01 1.32
N ASP A 66 15.54 2.27 1.92
CA ASP A 66 16.19 3.58 1.88
C ASP A 66 16.47 4.06 0.44
N ASN A 67 16.87 3.15 -0.43
CA ASN A 67 17.09 3.42 -1.85
C ASN A 67 15.80 3.79 -2.63
N GLU A 68 14.63 3.48 -2.09
CA GLU A 68 13.34 3.84 -2.71
C GLU A 68 12.91 5.27 -2.36
N LEU A 69 13.48 5.88 -1.32
CA LEU A 69 13.16 7.26 -0.94
C LEU A 69 13.53 8.27 -2.01
N GLN A 70 14.56 8.01 -2.83
CA GLN A 70 14.97 8.86 -3.94
C GLN A 70 13.86 9.08 -4.99
N PHE A 71 12.89 8.18 -5.06
CA PHE A 71 11.75 8.28 -5.98
C PHE A 71 10.57 9.04 -5.39
N LEU A 72 10.74 9.62 -4.20
CA LEU A 72 9.72 10.40 -3.51
C LEU A 72 10.14 11.86 -3.38
N ILE A 73 9.25 12.79 -3.70
CA ILE A 73 9.48 14.22 -3.49
C ILE A 73 9.47 14.51 -1.99
N ALA A 74 10.46 15.24 -1.49
CA ALA A 74 10.58 15.64 -0.08
C ALA A 74 10.37 14.45 0.88
N GLU A 75 11.08 13.35 0.65
CA GLU A 75 10.96 12.11 1.44
C GLU A 75 9.52 11.57 1.53
N GLY A 76 8.71 11.85 0.52
CA GLY A 76 7.33 11.40 0.44
C GLY A 76 6.32 12.27 1.19
N LYS A 77 6.71 13.40 1.78
CA LYS A 77 5.77 14.29 2.48
C LYS A 77 4.61 14.68 1.57
N ASN A 78 3.38 14.52 2.06
CA ASN A 78 2.14 14.72 1.31
C ASN A 78 1.93 13.78 0.10
N ALA A 79 2.77 12.79 -0.13
CA ALA A 79 2.56 11.81 -1.19
C ALA A 79 1.24 11.05 -0.98
N GLN A 80 0.54 10.83 -2.07
CA GLN A 80 -0.69 10.04 -2.04
C GLN A 80 -0.34 8.55 -1.94
N VAL A 81 -1.11 7.84 -1.12
CA VAL A 81 -0.97 6.40 -0.90
C VAL A 81 -2.28 5.72 -1.27
N LYS A 82 -2.19 4.75 -2.16
CA LYS A 82 -3.28 3.81 -2.45
C LYS A 82 -3.12 2.60 -1.56
N LEU A 83 -4.09 2.37 -0.69
CA LEU A 83 -4.15 1.21 0.18
C LEU A 83 -5.09 0.18 -0.44
N GLN A 84 -4.68 -1.07 -0.46
CA GLN A 84 -5.47 -2.18 -0.97
C GLN A 84 -5.52 -3.29 0.06
N GLY A 85 -6.70 -3.84 0.28
CA GLY A 85 -6.91 -4.94 1.21
C GLY A 85 -8.21 -5.66 0.94
N MET A 86 -8.54 -6.60 1.84
CA MET A 86 -9.78 -7.35 1.79
C MET A 86 -10.74 -6.84 2.86
N TYR A 87 -11.97 -6.52 2.47
CA TYR A 87 -13.06 -6.22 3.38
C TYR A 87 -14.28 -7.09 3.03
N ALA A 88 -14.76 -7.85 3.99
CA ALA A 88 -15.90 -8.77 3.80
C ALA A 88 -15.77 -9.67 2.53
N GLY A 89 -14.56 -10.19 2.27
CA GLY A 89 -14.28 -11.05 1.12
C GLY A 89 -14.11 -10.31 -0.22
N LYS A 90 -14.26 -8.98 -0.26
CA LYS A 90 -14.10 -8.17 -1.48
C LYS A 90 -12.80 -7.37 -1.45
N LYS A 91 -12.11 -7.29 -2.59
CA LYS A 91 -10.97 -6.38 -2.76
C LYS A 91 -11.46 -4.94 -2.65
N THR A 92 -10.87 -4.18 -1.75
CA THR A 92 -11.25 -2.79 -1.46
C THR A 92 -10.02 -1.91 -1.50
N GLN A 93 -10.23 -0.66 -1.88
CA GLN A 93 -9.19 0.36 -1.94
C GLN A 93 -9.55 1.54 -1.04
N TRP A 94 -8.53 2.10 -0.40
CA TRP A 94 -8.62 3.33 0.37
C TRP A 94 -7.50 4.27 -0.06
N HIS A 95 -7.67 5.55 0.22
CA HIS A 95 -6.68 6.59 -0.06
C HIS A 95 -6.20 7.17 1.25
N ALA A 96 -4.90 7.26 1.39
CA ALA A 96 -4.22 7.87 2.51
C ALA A 96 -3.20 8.90 1.98
N ARG A 97 -2.60 9.65 2.88
CA ARG A 97 -1.53 10.58 2.56
C ARG A 97 -0.40 10.40 3.55
N ILE A 98 0.84 10.49 3.06
CA ILE A 98 2.01 10.52 3.94
C ILE A 98 2.01 11.84 4.71
N ALA A 99 1.92 11.76 6.02
CA ALA A 99 2.00 12.91 6.91
C ALA A 99 3.46 13.28 7.21
N ARG A 100 4.30 12.27 7.45
CA ARG A 100 5.71 12.46 7.82
C ARG A 100 6.55 11.20 7.58
N SER A 101 7.85 11.39 7.48
CA SER A 101 8.86 10.37 7.67
C SER A 101 9.22 10.28 9.15
N GLU A 102 9.56 9.10 9.66
CA GLU A 102 10.09 8.95 11.02
C GLU A 102 11.53 9.47 11.15
N GLY A 103 12.24 9.64 10.00
CA GLY A 103 13.59 10.19 9.97
C GLY A 103 14.66 9.30 10.60
N VAL A 104 14.33 8.04 10.89
CA VAL A 104 15.25 7.08 11.50
C VAL A 104 15.18 5.77 10.73
N ILE A 105 16.35 5.19 10.44
CA ILE A 105 16.45 3.86 9.84
C ILE A 105 16.40 2.82 10.97
N ASP A 106 15.47 1.89 10.87
CA ASP A 106 15.36 0.77 11.80
C ASP A 106 16.60 -0.14 11.67
N SER A 107 17.31 -0.33 12.77
CA SER A 107 18.59 -1.05 12.80
C SER A 107 18.48 -2.54 12.46
N LYS A 108 17.29 -3.15 12.64
CA LYS A 108 17.04 -4.57 12.37
C LYS A 108 16.61 -4.80 10.94
N SER A 109 15.62 -4.05 10.46
CA SER A 109 15.09 -4.19 9.11
C SER A 109 15.87 -3.40 8.05
N ARG A 110 16.65 -2.40 8.45
CA ARG A 110 17.33 -1.40 7.59
C ARG A 110 16.36 -0.66 6.68
N MET A 111 15.13 -0.47 7.16
CA MET A 111 14.10 0.26 6.45
C MET A 111 13.84 1.61 7.11
N SER A 112 13.52 2.59 6.30
CA SER A 112 12.91 3.84 6.73
C SER A 112 11.40 3.64 6.85
N TYR A 113 10.75 4.39 7.75
CA TYR A 113 9.31 4.30 7.93
C TYR A 113 8.63 5.61 7.59
N LEU A 114 7.65 5.52 6.71
CA LEU A 114 6.74 6.60 6.41
C LEU A 114 5.42 6.39 7.14
N VAL A 115 4.89 7.48 7.65
CA VAL A 115 3.63 7.49 8.40
C VAL A 115 2.55 8.04 7.50
N ALA A 116 1.64 7.17 7.08
CA ALA A 116 0.46 7.55 6.32
C ALA A 116 -0.74 7.75 7.26
N GLU A 117 -1.57 8.72 6.94
CA GLU A 117 -2.78 9.04 7.68
C GLU A 117 -4.01 8.91 6.79
N ILE A 118 -5.06 8.35 7.35
CA ILE A 118 -6.38 8.26 6.74
C ILE A 118 -7.42 8.81 7.71
N ASN A 119 -8.16 9.82 7.27
CA ASN A 119 -9.25 10.41 8.03
C ASN A 119 -10.49 9.52 7.93
N ASP A 120 -11.26 9.46 9.01
CA ASP A 120 -12.49 8.69 9.14
C ASP A 120 -12.33 7.25 8.61
N PRO A 121 -11.44 6.43 9.20
CA PRO A 121 -11.16 5.08 8.71
C PRO A 121 -12.40 4.18 8.73
N TYR A 122 -13.34 4.44 9.63
CA TYR A 122 -14.57 3.66 9.78
C TYR A 122 -15.73 4.16 8.92
N ASN A 123 -15.54 5.28 8.18
CA ASN A 123 -16.57 5.91 7.37
C ASN A 123 -17.86 6.23 8.14
N LEU A 124 -17.70 6.82 9.31
CA LEU A 124 -18.82 7.24 10.17
C LEU A 124 -19.49 8.50 9.66
N ASN A 125 -18.77 9.37 8.96
CA ASN A 125 -19.25 10.57 8.30
C ASN A 125 -19.73 10.20 6.89
N ILE A 126 -20.97 9.83 6.75
CA ILE A 126 -21.64 9.12 5.65
C ILE A 126 -21.64 9.87 4.28
N GLU A 127 -20.73 10.78 4.02
CA GLU A 127 -20.70 11.51 2.73
C GLU A 127 -20.24 10.66 1.52
N LYS A 128 -19.65 9.49 1.72
CA LYS A 128 -19.15 8.62 0.65
C LYS A 128 -19.39 7.15 0.99
N GLU A 129 -19.99 6.40 0.10
CA GLU A 129 -20.07 4.93 0.18
C GLU A 129 -18.67 4.31 0.07
N ARG A 130 -17.95 4.29 1.18
CA ARG A 130 -16.63 3.70 1.28
C ARG A 130 -16.64 2.60 2.34
N ALA A 131 -16.07 1.45 2.03
CA ALA A 131 -15.93 0.40 3.04
C ALA A 131 -15.00 0.87 4.18
N PRO A 132 -15.30 0.52 5.44
CA PRO A 132 -14.47 0.87 6.57
C PRO A 132 -13.11 0.16 6.51
N LEU A 133 -12.05 0.88 6.87
CA LEU A 133 -10.73 0.32 7.12
C LEU A 133 -10.62 -0.01 8.62
N ARG A 134 -10.70 -1.28 8.97
CA ARG A 134 -10.64 -1.73 10.36
C ARG A 134 -9.20 -1.78 10.86
N PHE A 135 -8.98 -1.41 12.11
CA PHE A 135 -7.69 -1.64 12.77
C PHE A 135 -7.34 -3.14 12.75
N GLY A 136 -6.04 -3.43 12.54
CA GLY A 136 -5.57 -4.81 12.39
C GLY A 136 -5.78 -5.43 11.02
N SER A 137 -6.36 -4.70 10.04
CA SER A 137 -6.48 -5.18 8.66
C SER A 137 -5.10 -5.32 8.01
N TYR A 138 -4.89 -6.42 7.27
CA TYR A 138 -3.75 -6.54 6.39
C TYR A 138 -3.99 -5.74 5.11
N ILE A 139 -3.05 -4.85 4.79
CA ILE A 139 -3.15 -3.97 3.63
C ILE A 139 -1.83 -3.92 2.86
N ASN A 140 -1.94 -3.78 1.54
CA ASN A 140 -0.84 -3.41 0.67
C ASN A 140 -0.92 -1.92 0.37
N ALA A 141 0.19 -1.22 0.48
CA ALA A 141 0.28 0.20 0.20
C ALA A 141 1.13 0.46 -1.05
N SER A 142 0.63 1.32 -1.93
CA SER A 142 1.38 1.83 -3.07
C SER A 142 1.49 3.35 -2.94
N ILE A 143 2.70 3.84 -2.77
CA ILE A 143 3.00 5.27 -2.66
C ILE A 143 3.22 5.81 -4.07
N ILE A 144 2.57 6.92 -4.39
CA ILE A 144 2.77 7.61 -5.67
C ILE A 144 4.02 8.47 -5.54
N GLY A 145 5.05 8.12 -6.32
CA GLY A 145 6.32 8.83 -6.36
C GLY A 145 6.43 9.81 -7.52
N ILE A 146 7.67 10.13 -7.89
CA ILE A 146 8.00 10.97 -9.04
C ILE A 146 7.66 10.27 -10.35
N GLU A 147 7.33 11.05 -11.35
CA GLU A 147 7.19 10.57 -12.73
C GLU A 147 8.57 10.55 -13.38
N LEU A 148 8.95 9.40 -13.91
CA LEU A 148 10.20 9.24 -14.64
C LEU A 148 9.90 9.41 -16.12
N ALA A 149 10.51 10.41 -16.76
CA ALA A 149 10.43 10.62 -18.20
C ALA A 149 11.46 9.76 -18.93
N LYS A 150 11.11 9.28 -20.14
CA LYS A 150 12.00 8.56 -21.05
C LYS A 150 12.67 7.32 -20.45
N VAL A 151 11.88 6.46 -19.83
CA VAL A 151 12.35 5.19 -19.26
C VAL A 151 11.79 4.02 -20.06
N SER A 152 12.58 2.95 -20.16
CA SER A 152 12.17 1.69 -20.76
C SER A 152 11.88 0.66 -19.67
N MET A 153 10.81 -0.12 -19.83
CA MET A 153 10.47 -1.18 -18.90
C MET A 153 10.75 -2.55 -19.52
N VAL A 154 11.78 -3.23 -19.03
CA VAL A 154 12.27 -4.50 -19.54
C VAL A 154 11.99 -5.61 -18.53
N LYS A 155 11.74 -6.84 -19.00
CA LYS A 155 11.64 -8.00 -18.13
C LYS A 155 13.01 -8.30 -17.52
N ARG A 156 13.07 -8.55 -16.21
CA ARG A 156 14.34 -8.72 -15.46
C ARG A 156 15.25 -9.78 -16.03
N TYR A 157 14.70 -10.88 -16.54
CA TYR A 157 15.51 -12.00 -17.09
C TYR A 157 16.21 -11.65 -18.41
N LEU A 158 15.84 -10.53 -19.07
CA LEU A 158 16.49 -10.05 -20.29
C LEU A 158 17.69 -9.14 -20.01
N VAL A 159 17.92 -8.82 -18.75
CA VAL A 159 19.07 -7.99 -18.35
C VAL A 159 20.09 -8.89 -17.69
N GLU A 160 21.22 -9.10 -18.37
CA GLU A 160 22.33 -9.89 -17.89
C GLU A 160 23.58 -9.03 -17.72
N ASN A 161 24.15 -9.02 -16.53
CA ASN A 161 25.34 -8.23 -16.20
C ASN A 161 25.23 -6.73 -16.57
N GLY A 162 24.02 -6.13 -16.40
CA GLY A 162 23.79 -4.72 -16.77
C GLY A 162 23.67 -4.48 -18.26
N ARG A 163 23.46 -5.52 -19.07
CA ARG A 163 23.32 -5.43 -20.52
C ARG A 163 22.01 -6.06 -21.01
N VAL A 164 21.52 -5.57 -22.12
CA VAL A 164 20.35 -6.10 -22.83
C VAL A 164 20.76 -6.44 -24.26
N ALA A 165 20.34 -7.61 -24.73
CA ALA A 165 20.55 -8.02 -26.11
C ALA A 165 19.47 -7.39 -27.00
N ILE A 166 19.91 -6.64 -27.99
CA ILE A 166 19.05 -6.01 -29.02
C ILE A 166 19.39 -6.54 -30.40
N LEU A 167 18.43 -6.44 -31.30
CA LEU A 167 18.61 -6.72 -32.71
C LEU A 167 18.80 -5.39 -33.48
N ASP A 168 19.89 -5.26 -34.20
CA ASP A 168 20.14 -4.08 -35.04
C ASP A 168 19.35 -4.13 -36.37
N LYS A 169 19.42 -3.05 -37.15
CA LYS A 169 18.78 -2.95 -38.47
C LYS A 169 19.32 -3.94 -39.47
N SER A 170 20.50 -4.53 -39.22
CA SER A 170 21.18 -5.53 -40.07
C SER A 170 20.86 -6.97 -39.62
N SER A 171 19.91 -7.15 -38.70
CA SER A 171 19.53 -8.42 -38.10
C SER A 171 20.71 -9.08 -37.36
N LYS A 172 21.54 -8.28 -36.71
CA LYS A 172 22.63 -8.77 -35.85
C LYS A 172 22.33 -8.49 -34.40
N LEU A 173 22.75 -9.42 -33.52
CA LEU A 173 22.70 -9.27 -32.08
C LEU A 173 23.76 -8.26 -31.61
N HIS A 174 23.36 -7.31 -30.80
CA HIS A 174 24.27 -6.43 -30.07
C HIS A 174 23.87 -6.34 -28.60
N TYR A 175 24.88 -6.35 -27.72
CA TYR A 175 24.69 -6.08 -26.31
C TYR A 175 24.85 -4.60 -26.02
N VAL A 176 23.82 -4.00 -25.43
CA VAL A 176 23.83 -2.60 -25.02
C VAL A 176 23.87 -2.54 -23.50
N ASP A 177 24.81 -1.76 -22.97
CA ASP A 177 24.87 -1.45 -21.55
C ASP A 177 23.67 -0.59 -21.15
N VAL A 178 23.00 -0.94 -20.07
CA VAL A 178 21.80 -0.27 -19.60
C VAL A 178 21.95 0.23 -18.17
N ASP A 179 21.52 1.46 -17.92
CA ASP A 179 21.44 2.00 -16.58
C ASP A 179 20.12 1.59 -15.92
N ILE A 180 20.22 0.83 -14.83
CA ILE A 180 19.08 0.32 -14.10
C ILE A 180 18.71 1.32 -12.99
N ILE A 181 17.66 2.09 -13.22
CA ILE A 181 17.14 3.03 -12.21
C ILE A 181 16.48 2.27 -11.07
N ARG A 182 15.62 1.28 -11.38
CA ARG A 182 14.81 0.60 -10.37
C ARG A 182 14.45 -0.82 -10.79
N GLN A 183 14.42 -1.73 -9.80
CA GLN A 183 13.89 -3.06 -9.99
C GLN A 183 12.49 -3.14 -9.39
N ASN A 184 11.49 -3.54 -10.20
CA ASN A 184 10.11 -3.68 -9.77
C ASN A 184 9.62 -5.12 -10.03
N GLY A 185 9.86 -6.00 -9.07
CA GLY A 185 9.51 -7.41 -9.15
C GLY A 185 10.15 -8.12 -10.36
N LYS A 186 9.33 -8.52 -11.34
CA LYS A 186 9.78 -9.20 -12.57
C LYS A 186 10.24 -8.25 -13.67
N LYS A 187 10.18 -6.95 -13.46
CA LYS A 187 10.54 -5.91 -14.43
C LYS A 187 11.63 -5.02 -13.86
N VAL A 188 12.39 -4.42 -14.76
CA VAL A 188 13.45 -3.46 -14.49
C VAL A 188 13.13 -2.18 -15.24
N ILE A 189 13.28 -1.06 -14.58
CA ILE A 189 13.16 0.26 -15.21
C ILE A 189 14.58 0.71 -15.58
N VAL A 190 14.79 0.90 -16.88
CA VAL A 190 16.03 1.33 -17.50
C VAL A 190 15.91 2.80 -17.88
N GLY A 191 16.84 3.62 -17.45
CA GLY A 191 16.90 5.05 -17.77
C GLY A 191 17.62 5.33 -19.07
N GLU A 192 18.79 4.75 -19.22
CA GLU A 192 19.66 4.99 -20.37
C GLU A 192 20.09 3.67 -21.02
N GLY A 193 20.50 3.71 -22.28
CA GLY A 193 20.99 2.58 -23.05
C GLY A 193 19.98 1.98 -24.03
N LEU A 194 18.68 2.25 -23.89
CA LEU A 194 17.65 1.78 -24.82
C LEU A 194 16.92 2.97 -25.44
N PHE A 195 16.65 2.90 -26.74
CA PHE A 195 15.95 3.92 -27.51
C PHE A 195 14.61 3.39 -28.02
N GLU A 196 13.73 4.33 -28.34
CA GLU A 196 12.45 4.00 -28.97
C GLU A 196 12.68 3.35 -30.35
N GLY A 197 12.10 2.16 -30.53
CA GLY A 197 12.26 1.35 -31.73
C GLY A 197 13.30 0.24 -31.63
N ASP A 198 14.08 0.17 -30.54
CA ASP A 198 15.00 -0.94 -30.32
C ASP A 198 14.24 -2.26 -30.16
N GLN A 199 14.69 -3.28 -30.86
CA GLN A 199 14.09 -4.62 -30.80
C GLN A 199 14.87 -5.47 -29.79
N ILE A 200 14.24 -5.71 -28.64
CA ILE A 200 14.83 -6.52 -27.58
C ILE A 200 14.62 -7.99 -27.89
N ILE A 201 15.69 -8.79 -27.84
CA ILE A 201 15.65 -10.24 -28.04
C ILE A 201 15.08 -10.89 -26.78
N THR A 202 13.96 -11.59 -26.94
CA THR A 202 13.26 -12.26 -25.82
C THR A 202 13.44 -13.76 -25.80
N SER A 203 13.90 -14.35 -26.90
CA SER A 203 14.17 -15.78 -27.02
C SER A 203 15.49 -16.16 -26.35
N ALA A 204 15.51 -17.30 -25.68
CA ALA A 204 16.77 -17.88 -25.21
C ALA A 204 17.61 -18.27 -26.42
N LEU A 205 18.87 -17.85 -26.44
CA LEU A 205 19.84 -18.17 -27.49
C LEU A 205 20.90 -19.09 -26.90
N ASP A 206 21.23 -20.16 -27.64
CA ASP A 206 22.38 -21.00 -27.31
C ASP A 206 23.67 -20.31 -27.76
N TYR A 207 24.56 -19.98 -26.80
CA TYR A 207 25.85 -19.32 -27.04
C TYR A 207 25.75 -17.99 -27.83
N PRO A 208 25.03 -16.97 -27.34
CA PRO A 208 24.90 -15.70 -28.02
C PRO A 208 26.25 -14.95 -28.09
N ILE A 209 26.66 -14.59 -29.29
CA ILE A 209 27.90 -13.85 -29.55
C ILE A 209 27.53 -12.50 -30.18
N ASP A 210 28.17 -11.43 -29.73
CA ASP A 210 27.96 -10.09 -30.28
C ASP A 210 28.28 -10.07 -31.79
N GLY A 211 27.42 -9.43 -32.59
CA GLY A 211 27.51 -9.44 -34.06
C GLY A 211 26.91 -10.67 -34.75
N MET A 212 26.43 -11.65 -34.04
CA MET A 212 25.79 -12.85 -34.59
C MET A 212 24.53 -12.48 -35.37
N LYS A 213 24.38 -13.02 -36.58
CA LYS A 213 23.18 -12.78 -37.42
C LYS A 213 22.03 -13.67 -36.95
N LEU A 214 20.89 -13.03 -36.71
CA LEU A 214 19.67 -13.69 -36.28
C LEU A 214 18.56 -13.56 -37.33
N SER A 215 17.66 -14.54 -37.38
CA SER A 215 16.43 -14.46 -38.13
C SER A 215 15.27 -14.16 -37.16
N VAL A 216 14.43 -13.17 -37.49
CA VAL A 216 13.24 -12.85 -36.69
C VAL A 216 12.15 -13.85 -37.05
N ILE A 217 11.69 -14.61 -36.09
CA ILE A 217 10.46 -15.38 -36.22
C ILE A 217 9.33 -14.44 -35.82
N SER A 218 8.58 -13.94 -36.79
CA SER A 218 7.40 -13.13 -36.50
C SER A 218 6.30 -14.05 -35.99
N ASP A 219 6.05 -13.98 -34.69
CA ASP A 219 4.91 -14.67 -34.07
C ASP A 219 3.62 -13.94 -34.44
N GLN A 220 3.07 -14.27 -35.62
CA GLN A 220 1.68 -13.90 -35.97
C GLN A 220 0.65 -14.74 -35.20
N SER A 221 1.07 -15.69 -34.36
CA SER A 221 0.20 -16.61 -33.63
C SER A 221 -0.37 -16.06 -32.31
N GLU A 222 0.24 -15.04 -31.72
CA GLU A 222 -0.30 -14.48 -30.45
C GLU A 222 -1.51 -13.54 -30.66
N MET A 223 -1.72 -12.97 -31.85
CA MET A 223 -2.93 -12.19 -32.12
C MET A 223 -4.16 -13.06 -32.42
N ALA A 224 -3.97 -14.26 -32.92
CA ALA A 224 -5.08 -15.17 -33.23
C ALA A 224 -5.63 -15.89 -31.98
N SER A 225 -4.84 -16.07 -30.94
CA SER A 225 -5.30 -16.70 -29.69
C SER A 225 -6.10 -15.78 -28.76
N ASN A 226 -5.98 -14.46 -28.90
CA ASN A 226 -6.76 -13.49 -28.13
C ASN A 226 -8.16 -13.18 -28.73
N GLU A 227 -8.43 -13.58 -29.97
CA GLU A 227 -9.74 -13.42 -30.58
C GLU A 227 -10.63 -14.65 -30.40
N LEU A 228 -10.08 -15.83 -30.09
CA LEU A 228 -10.84 -17.06 -29.89
C LEU A 228 -11.47 -17.21 -28.49
N ASP A 229 -11.08 -16.38 -27.54
CA ASP A 229 -11.64 -16.39 -26.16
C ASP A 229 -12.83 -15.43 -25.97
N LYS A 230 -13.38 -14.89 -27.07
CA LYS A 230 -14.59 -14.06 -27.10
C LYS A 230 -15.79 -14.72 -27.77
N SER A 231 -15.95 -16.03 -27.60
CA SER A 231 -17.21 -16.68 -27.98
C SER A 231 -18.26 -16.45 -26.89
N PRO A 232 -19.49 -16.04 -27.26
CA PRO A 232 -20.55 -15.84 -26.29
C PRO A 232 -20.98 -17.19 -25.72
N GLN A 233 -20.94 -17.31 -24.40
CA GLN A 233 -21.60 -18.45 -23.73
C GLN A 233 -23.10 -18.31 -23.93
N GLU A 234 -23.64 -19.23 -24.71
CA GLU A 234 -25.09 -19.46 -24.82
C GLU A 234 -25.68 -19.76 -23.44
N THR A 235 -26.64 -18.93 -23.07
CA THR A 235 -27.49 -19.09 -21.91
C THR A 235 -28.39 -20.33 -22.11
N GLN A 236 -28.04 -21.47 -21.50
CA GLN A 236 -28.97 -22.58 -21.37
C GLN A 236 -30.02 -22.24 -20.31
N VAL A 237 -31.21 -21.93 -20.79
CA VAL A 237 -32.45 -21.87 -20.01
C VAL A 237 -32.85 -23.30 -19.64
N VAL A 238 -32.66 -23.68 -18.38
CA VAL A 238 -33.23 -24.90 -17.83
C VAL A 238 -34.68 -24.61 -17.45
N GLN A 239 -35.63 -25.07 -18.30
CA GLN A 239 -37.04 -25.18 -17.96
C GLN A 239 -37.22 -26.29 -16.91
N HIS A 240 -37.61 -25.91 -15.69
CA HIS A 240 -38.15 -26.85 -14.72
C HIS A 240 -39.64 -27.01 -14.99
N SER A 241 -40.00 -28.17 -15.58
CA SER A 241 -41.36 -28.66 -15.67
C SER A 241 -41.86 -29.06 -14.29
N MET A 242 -42.91 -28.38 -13.82
CA MET A 242 -43.75 -28.85 -12.72
C MET A 242 -44.56 -30.07 -13.23
N ALA A 243 -44.40 -31.21 -12.58
CA ALA A 243 -45.33 -32.29 -12.60
C ALA A 243 -45.88 -32.46 -11.18
N SER A 244 -47.14 -32.17 -11.03
CA SER A 244 -48.03 -32.53 -9.96
C SER A 244 -48.33 -34.06 -9.97
N GLU A 245 -48.48 -34.65 -8.78
CA GLU A 245 -49.28 -35.85 -8.41
C GLU A 245 -48.64 -36.42 -7.10
N GLU A 246 -49.33 -36.58 -6.11
CA GLU A 246 -50.49 -36.99 -5.34
C GLU A 246 -50.24 -36.76 -3.84
#